data_90ee462b1310a6729d282340526c965e
#
_entry.id   90ee462b1310a6729d282340526c965e
#
_cell.length_a   1.000
_cell.length_b   1.000
_cell.length_c   1.000
_cell.angle_alpha   90.00
_cell.angle_beta   90.00
_cell.angle_gamma   90.00
#
_symmetry.space_group_name_H-M   'P 1'
#
loop_
_entity.id
_entity.type
_entity.pdbx_description
1 polymer ?
#
loop_
_entity_poly.entity_id
_entity_poly.type
_entity_poly.pdbx_seq_one_letter_code
_entity_poly.pdbx_strand_id
1 'polypeptide(L)'
;IQVDYLSDKDNRMEKVQEILNDRYNQTDYSIYVKQLNTGQTAGINPNLKMYSASITKLPLLYYAQEQINKGKFSLSQGLKYIQDVNDYSGAYDTEGSGTLPKEADNKEYSIQDLINHIAQESDNAATNILGYYITGKSNKTYRSKIANIAGEKWDVEERNASAKMAGNVMEAIYQQNGAIIDSL
;
A
#
# COMPACT_ATOMS: atom_id res chain seq x y z
N ILE A 1 -48.27 -17.85 -14.14
CA ILE A 1 -47.61 -16.58 -14.47
C ILE A 1 -46.31 -16.59 -13.75
N GLN A 2 -45.26 -16.89 -14.49
CA GLN A 2 -43.87 -16.84 -13.98
C GLN A 2 -43.47 -15.36 -13.98
N VAL A 3 -43.36 -14.73 -12.82
CA VAL A 3 -42.80 -13.39 -12.69
C VAL A 3 -41.30 -13.57 -12.71
N ASP A 4 -40.67 -13.34 -13.87
CA ASP A 4 -39.25 -13.14 -13.97
C ASP A 4 -38.90 -11.88 -13.18
N TYR A 5 -38.43 -12.05 -11.96
CA TYR A 5 -37.66 -11.00 -11.29
C TYR A 5 -36.40 -10.79 -12.12
N LEU A 6 -36.45 -9.85 -13.05
CA LEU A 6 -35.24 -9.24 -13.60
C LEU A 6 -34.50 -8.69 -12.40
N SER A 7 -33.43 -9.36 -11.99
CA SER A 7 -32.55 -8.85 -10.97
C SER A 7 -32.15 -7.44 -11.40
N ASP A 8 -32.47 -6.44 -10.59
CA ASP A 8 -31.98 -5.07 -10.84
C ASP A 8 -30.47 -5.13 -11.03
N LYS A 9 -30.04 -5.02 -12.28
CA LYS A 9 -28.63 -5.07 -12.62
C LYS A 9 -27.95 -3.95 -11.84
N ASP A 10 -27.01 -4.29 -10.96
CA ASP A 10 -26.25 -3.30 -10.22
C ASP A 10 -25.46 -2.42 -11.19
N ASN A 11 -25.94 -1.22 -11.45
CA ASN A 11 -25.35 -0.25 -12.39
C ASN A 11 -24.57 0.86 -11.69
N ARG A 12 -24.25 0.71 -10.40
CA ARG A 12 -23.54 1.75 -9.64
C ARG A 12 -22.20 2.10 -10.26
N MET A 13 -21.45 1.11 -10.73
CA MET A 13 -20.14 1.35 -11.35
C MET A 13 -20.27 1.99 -12.75
N GLU A 14 -21.34 1.75 -13.50
CA GLU A 14 -21.63 2.48 -14.74
C GLU A 14 -21.83 3.97 -14.45
N LYS A 15 -22.60 4.32 -13.41
CA LYS A 15 -22.79 5.70 -12.96
C LYS A 15 -21.49 6.35 -12.46
N VAL A 16 -20.65 5.60 -11.75
CA VAL A 16 -19.32 6.09 -11.33
C VAL A 16 -18.49 6.42 -12.57
N GLN A 17 -18.46 5.53 -13.58
CA GLN A 17 -17.73 5.77 -14.83
C GLN A 17 -18.23 7.00 -15.58
N GLU A 18 -19.54 7.22 -15.64
CA GLU A 18 -20.12 8.42 -16.24
C GLU A 18 -19.65 9.70 -15.55
N ILE A 19 -19.67 9.73 -14.21
CA ILE A 19 -19.18 10.87 -13.42
C ILE A 19 -17.68 11.10 -13.65
N LEU A 20 -16.88 10.04 -13.70
CA LEU A 20 -15.45 10.14 -13.95
C LEU A 20 -15.19 10.71 -15.35
N ASN A 21 -15.90 10.24 -16.37
CA ASN A 21 -15.77 10.73 -17.75
C ASN A 21 -16.17 12.20 -17.88
N ASP A 22 -17.21 12.63 -17.17
CA ASP A 22 -17.70 14.01 -17.20
C ASP A 22 -16.75 14.99 -16.51
N ARG A 23 -16.17 14.59 -15.37
CA ARG A 23 -15.47 15.53 -14.49
C ARG A 23 -13.96 15.38 -14.48
N TYR A 24 -13.41 14.19 -14.78
CA TYR A 24 -12.02 13.83 -14.56
C TYR A 24 -11.33 13.21 -15.78
N ASN A 25 -11.90 13.34 -16.97
CA ASN A 25 -11.34 12.80 -18.20
C ASN A 25 -10.17 13.65 -18.72
N GLN A 26 -9.07 13.67 -17.96
CA GLN A 26 -7.84 14.39 -18.31
C GLN A 26 -6.67 13.41 -18.36
N THR A 27 -5.63 13.79 -19.09
CA THR A 27 -4.46 12.91 -19.34
C THR A 27 -3.53 12.77 -18.15
N ASP A 28 -3.61 13.68 -17.19
CA ASP A 28 -2.80 13.73 -15.97
C ASP A 28 -3.46 13.07 -14.75
N TYR A 29 -4.62 12.45 -14.93
CA TYR A 29 -5.27 11.64 -13.90
C TYR A 29 -5.05 10.15 -14.11
N SER A 30 -4.79 9.43 -13.01
CA SER A 30 -4.89 7.98 -12.92
C SER A 30 -5.85 7.65 -11.79
N ILE A 31 -7.03 7.15 -12.13
CA ILE A 31 -8.10 6.84 -11.18
C ILE A 31 -8.52 5.39 -11.38
N TYR A 32 -8.70 4.67 -10.28
CA TYR A 32 -9.22 3.32 -10.27
C TYR A 32 -10.18 3.13 -9.10
N VAL A 33 -11.37 2.66 -9.41
CA VAL A 33 -12.42 2.34 -8.43
C VAL A 33 -12.85 0.90 -8.65
N LYS A 34 -12.96 0.11 -7.58
CA LYS A 34 -13.45 -1.27 -7.63
C LYS A 34 -14.50 -1.47 -6.55
N GLN A 35 -15.62 -2.03 -6.96
CA GLN A 35 -16.66 -2.50 -6.06
C GLN A 35 -16.35 -3.94 -5.67
N LEU A 36 -15.94 -4.18 -4.42
CA LEU A 36 -15.37 -5.46 -4.01
C LEU A 36 -16.36 -6.64 -4.07
N ASN A 37 -17.65 -6.39 -3.76
CA ASN A 37 -18.67 -7.45 -3.73
C ASN A 37 -19.11 -7.91 -5.13
N THR A 38 -18.92 -7.11 -6.18
CA THR A 38 -19.29 -7.44 -7.55
C THR A 38 -18.09 -7.65 -8.48
N GLY A 39 -16.92 -7.14 -8.08
CA GLY A 39 -15.72 -7.11 -8.91
C GLY A 39 -15.76 -6.07 -10.04
N GLN A 40 -16.87 -5.30 -10.16
CA GLN A 40 -17.00 -4.25 -11.18
C GLN A 40 -16.02 -3.09 -10.91
N THR A 41 -15.54 -2.48 -11.99
CA THR A 41 -14.55 -1.40 -11.92
C THR A 41 -14.97 -0.19 -12.75
N ALA A 42 -14.44 0.98 -12.35
CA ALA A 42 -14.47 2.21 -13.13
C ALA A 42 -13.12 2.92 -13.01
N GLY A 43 -12.78 3.78 -13.95
CA GLY A 43 -11.51 4.51 -13.86
C GLY A 43 -11.22 5.41 -15.04
N ILE A 44 -10.21 6.24 -14.86
CA ILE A 44 -9.58 7.08 -15.88
C ILE A 44 -8.10 6.73 -15.90
N ASN A 45 -7.58 6.34 -17.06
CA ASN A 45 -6.17 5.96 -17.22
C ASN A 45 -5.64 5.07 -16.07
N PRO A 46 -6.35 4.00 -15.66
CA PRO A 46 -6.05 3.28 -14.42
C PRO A 46 -4.66 2.62 -14.42
N ASN A 47 -4.09 2.39 -15.59
CA ASN A 47 -2.76 1.79 -15.77
C ASN A 47 -1.65 2.85 -16.00
N LEU A 48 -1.97 4.15 -16.01
CA LEU A 48 -0.99 5.22 -16.16
C LEU A 48 -0.10 5.25 -14.91
N LYS A 49 1.21 5.00 -15.11
CA LYS A 49 2.20 5.09 -14.03
C LYS A 49 2.58 6.54 -13.78
N MET A 50 2.59 6.90 -12.52
CA MET A 50 2.93 8.23 -12.03
C MET A 50 3.81 8.10 -10.79
N TYR A 51 4.49 9.17 -10.42
CA TYR A 51 5.17 9.23 -9.13
C TYR A 51 4.16 9.07 -8.00
N SER A 52 4.28 7.97 -7.28
CA SER A 52 3.30 7.54 -6.28
C SER A 52 3.63 8.00 -4.86
N ALA A 53 4.78 8.64 -4.67
CA ALA A 53 5.21 9.15 -3.36
C ALA A 53 4.99 8.11 -2.24
N SER A 54 4.31 8.49 -1.17
CA SER A 54 4.04 7.64 -0.01
C SER A 54 3.05 6.50 -0.25
N ILE A 55 2.32 6.48 -1.37
CA ILE A 55 1.50 5.32 -1.74
C ILE A 55 2.36 4.05 -1.84
N THR A 56 3.65 4.19 -2.19
CA THR A 56 4.62 3.09 -2.20
C THR A 56 4.87 2.44 -0.83
N LYS A 57 4.38 3.02 0.28
CA LYS A 57 4.41 2.39 1.61
C LYS A 57 3.36 1.29 1.77
N LEU A 58 2.27 1.31 1.01
CA LEU A 58 1.22 0.28 1.06
C LEU A 58 1.76 -1.14 0.80
N PRO A 59 2.58 -1.39 -0.22
CA PRO A 59 3.21 -2.68 -0.42
C PRO A 59 3.99 -3.19 0.80
N LEU A 60 4.72 -2.32 1.49
CA LEU A 60 5.46 -2.68 2.69
C LEU A 60 4.52 -3.09 3.83
N LEU A 61 3.46 -2.31 4.05
CA LEU A 61 2.44 -2.62 5.07
C LEU A 61 1.78 -3.97 4.79
N TYR A 62 1.36 -4.23 3.55
CA TYR A 62 0.84 -5.54 3.15
C TYR A 62 1.81 -6.68 3.50
N TYR A 63 3.07 -6.52 3.11
CA TYR A 63 4.08 -7.56 3.32
C TYR A 63 4.40 -7.77 4.80
N ALA A 64 4.44 -6.70 5.59
CA ALA A 64 4.63 -6.79 7.03
C ALA A 64 3.52 -7.61 7.69
N GLN A 65 2.25 -7.34 7.37
CA GLN A 65 1.12 -8.11 7.88
C GLN A 65 1.21 -9.60 7.47
N GLU A 66 1.60 -9.87 6.24
CA GLU A 66 1.79 -11.26 5.80
C GLU A 66 2.87 -11.99 6.62
N GLN A 67 3.99 -11.32 6.93
CA GLN A 67 5.04 -11.91 7.75
C GLN A 67 4.60 -12.12 9.21
N ILE A 68 3.78 -11.20 9.74
CA ILE A 68 3.16 -11.34 11.07
C ILE A 68 2.19 -12.54 11.08
N ASN A 69 1.31 -12.65 10.09
CA ASN A 69 0.36 -13.76 9.98
C ASN A 69 1.05 -15.12 9.83
N LYS A 70 2.26 -15.15 9.25
CA LYS A 70 3.11 -16.35 9.17
C LYS A 70 3.91 -16.63 10.46
N GLY A 71 3.76 -15.82 11.49
CA GLY A 71 4.47 -15.96 12.77
C GLY A 71 5.97 -15.67 12.72
N LYS A 72 6.45 -15.00 11.65
CA LYS A 72 7.87 -14.62 11.54
C LYS A 72 8.23 -13.41 12.36
N PHE A 73 7.26 -12.53 12.59
CA PHE A 73 7.35 -11.34 13.42
C PHE A 73 6.13 -11.23 14.31
N SER A 74 6.24 -10.53 15.42
CA SER A 74 5.10 -10.18 16.28
C SER A 74 4.95 -8.67 16.36
N LEU A 75 3.73 -8.18 16.59
CA LEU A 75 3.44 -6.75 16.73
C LEU A 75 4.23 -6.10 17.88
N SER A 76 4.48 -6.85 18.96
CA SER A 76 5.23 -6.37 20.12
C SER A 76 6.76 -6.46 19.95
N GLN A 77 7.24 -7.04 18.85
CA GLN A 77 8.68 -7.16 18.60
C GLN A 77 9.30 -5.78 18.37
N GLY A 78 10.37 -5.48 19.13
CA GLY A 78 11.17 -4.27 18.95
C GLY A 78 12.12 -4.38 17.76
N LEU A 79 12.19 -3.31 16.96
CA LEU A 79 13.17 -3.14 15.90
C LEU A 79 14.04 -1.93 16.22
N LYS A 80 15.35 -2.14 16.19
CA LYS A 80 16.31 -1.11 16.62
C LYS A 80 16.54 -0.07 15.50
N TYR A 81 16.41 1.21 15.82
CA TYR A 81 16.68 2.29 14.90
C TYR A 81 18.19 2.57 14.81
N ILE A 82 18.86 1.85 13.92
CA ILE A 82 20.30 1.99 13.63
C ILE A 82 20.49 2.76 12.31
N GLN A 83 21.67 3.33 12.10
CA GLN A 83 21.95 4.13 10.88
C GLN A 83 21.71 3.35 9.59
N ASP A 84 22.06 2.07 9.56
CA ASP A 84 21.90 1.22 8.37
C ASP A 84 20.46 1.20 7.81
N VAL A 85 19.44 1.48 8.64
CA VAL A 85 18.04 1.51 8.19
C VAL A 85 17.74 2.73 7.32
N ASN A 86 18.53 3.78 7.40
CA ASN A 86 18.39 4.96 6.55
C ASN A 86 19.27 4.91 5.29
N ASP A 87 20.20 3.94 5.24
CA ASP A 87 21.20 3.84 4.17
C ASP A 87 20.92 2.68 3.19
N TYR A 88 19.84 1.90 3.38
CA TYR A 88 19.54 0.80 2.46
C TYR A 88 18.82 1.28 1.19
N SER A 89 18.92 0.50 0.12
CA SER A 89 18.25 0.80 -1.16
C SER A 89 16.73 0.84 -1.00
N GLY A 90 16.15 2.00 -1.30
CA GLY A 90 14.72 2.27 -1.14
C GLY A 90 14.34 3.00 0.15
N ALA A 91 15.32 3.34 1.01
CA ALA A 91 15.06 4.18 2.18
C ALA A 91 14.49 5.56 1.77
N TYR A 92 13.61 6.08 2.61
CA TYR A 92 13.02 7.41 2.46
C TYR A 92 13.91 8.45 3.14
N ASP A 93 13.89 9.66 2.60
CA ASP A 93 14.49 10.82 3.27
C ASP A 93 13.78 11.10 4.59
N THR A 94 14.50 11.01 5.70
CA THR A 94 13.96 11.19 7.04
C THR A 94 13.57 12.65 7.34
N GLU A 95 14.08 13.63 6.57
CA GLU A 95 13.64 15.02 6.67
C GLU A 95 12.22 15.25 6.14
N GLY A 96 11.63 14.25 5.49
CA GLY A 96 10.26 14.28 5.00
C GLY A 96 9.21 14.09 6.11
N SER A 97 8.13 13.37 5.77
CA SER A 97 6.97 13.17 6.67
C SER A 97 7.32 12.33 7.90
N GLY A 98 6.64 12.61 9.00
CA GLY A 98 6.64 11.83 10.24
C GLY A 98 7.20 12.56 11.44
N THR A 99 7.07 11.93 12.60
CA THR A 99 7.42 12.48 13.92
C THR A 99 8.52 11.70 14.64
N LEU A 100 8.90 10.53 14.14
CA LEU A 100 10.07 9.82 14.68
C LEU A 100 11.36 10.64 14.47
N PRO A 101 12.40 10.40 15.29
CA PRO A 101 13.69 11.06 15.14
C PRO A 101 14.21 10.95 13.70
N LYS A 102 14.76 12.07 13.18
CA LYS A 102 15.35 12.12 11.83
C LYS A 102 16.64 11.33 11.73
N GLU A 103 17.38 11.27 12.84
CA GLU A 103 18.63 10.53 12.98
C GLU A 103 18.39 9.25 13.79
N ALA A 104 19.16 8.21 13.49
CA ALA A 104 19.12 6.95 14.23
C ALA A 104 19.48 7.17 15.70
N ASP A 105 18.59 6.82 16.60
CA ASP A 105 18.72 7.04 18.05
C ASP A 105 19.10 5.78 18.83
N ASN A 106 19.29 4.66 18.13
CA ASN A 106 19.61 3.34 18.69
C ASN A 106 18.56 2.76 19.65
N LYS A 107 17.35 3.34 19.72
CA LYS A 107 16.25 2.78 20.50
C LYS A 107 15.50 1.71 19.72
N GLU A 108 14.71 0.93 20.43
CA GLU A 108 13.79 -0.04 19.85
C GLU A 108 12.39 0.54 19.77
N TYR A 109 11.74 0.33 18.62
CA TYR A 109 10.35 0.68 18.35
C TYR A 109 9.59 -0.60 18.04
N SER A 110 8.42 -0.79 18.65
CA SER A 110 7.60 -1.96 18.35
C SER A 110 7.10 -1.92 16.91
N ILE A 111 6.90 -3.09 16.31
CA ILE A 111 6.31 -3.17 14.95
C ILE A 111 4.92 -2.50 14.94
N GLN A 112 4.13 -2.64 16.00
CA GLN A 112 2.83 -1.97 16.10
C GLN A 112 2.96 -0.45 16.07
N ASP A 113 3.89 0.13 16.82
CA ASP A 113 4.11 1.58 16.82
C ASP A 113 4.58 2.07 15.46
N LEU A 114 5.50 1.34 14.82
CA LEU A 114 5.97 1.67 13.47
C LEU A 114 4.82 1.66 12.45
N ILE A 115 3.94 0.65 12.49
CA ILE A 115 2.76 0.58 11.64
C ILE A 115 1.85 1.79 11.87
N ASN A 116 1.60 2.16 13.12
CA ASN A 116 0.76 3.32 13.45
C ASN A 116 1.37 4.62 12.92
N HIS A 117 2.66 4.85 13.11
CA HIS A 117 3.35 6.02 12.56
C HIS A 117 3.30 6.08 11.02
N ILE A 118 3.45 4.93 10.35
CA ILE A 118 3.36 4.87 8.88
C ILE A 118 1.94 5.18 8.42
N ALA A 119 0.92 4.57 9.03
CA ALA A 119 -0.47 4.70 8.61
C ALA A 119 -1.05 6.09 8.91
N GLN A 120 -0.76 6.66 10.08
CA GLN A 120 -1.36 7.92 10.53
C GLN A 120 -0.59 9.16 10.09
N GLU A 121 0.74 9.07 10.03
CA GLU A 121 1.62 10.23 9.81
C GLU A 121 2.45 10.10 8.52
N SER A 122 2.33 8.97 7.84
CA SER A 122 3.20 8.66 6.69
C SER A 122 4.70 8.77 7.04
N ASP A 123 5.08 8.34 8.26
CA ASP A 123 6.42 8.52 8.82
C ASP A 123 7.50 7.81 8.01
N ASN A 124 8.48 8.56 7.53
CA ASN A 124 9.57 8.06 6.70
C ASN A 124 10.58 7.22 7.51
N ALA A 125 10.94 7.66 8.72
CA ALA A 125 11.86 6.91 9.58
C ALA A 125 11.24 5.59 10.02
N ALA A 126 9.96 5.58 10.41
CA ALA A 126 9.23 4.34 10.72
C ALA A 126 9.20 3.38 9.52
N THR A 127 8.99 3.92 8.31
CA THR A 127 9.01 3.13 7.06
C THR A 127 10.38 2.51 6.82
N ASN A 128 11.45 3.27 7.04
CA ASN A 128 12.82 2.79 6.89
C ASN A 128 13.12 1.65 7.87
N ILE A 129 12.78 1.83 9.16
CA ILE A 129 12.99 0.80 10.19
C ILE A 129 12.24 -0.48 9.81
N LEU A 130 10.93 -0.37 9.55
CA LEU A 130 10.10 -1.52 9.21
C LEU A 130 10.61 -2.21 7.93
N GLY A 131 10.89 -1.45 6.89
CA GLY A 131 11.36 -1.96 5.59
C GLY A 131 12.66 -2.72 5.70
N TYR A 132 13.66 -2.16 6.36
CA TYR A 132 14.97 -2.77 6.53
C TYR A 132 14.91 -4.17 7.13
N TYR A 133 14.16 -4.35 8.23
CA TYR A 133 14.08 -5.64 8.93
C TYR A 133 13.12 -6.63 8.26
N ILE A 134 11.99 -6.16 7.72
CA ILE A 134 10.92 -7.04 7.20
C ILE A 134 11.24 -7.54 5.79
N THR A 135 11.82 -6.71 4.91
CA THR A 135 12.08 -7.12 3.53
C THR A 135 13.38 -7.89 3.34
N GLY A 136 14.32 -7.74 4.27
CA GLY A 136 15.64 -8.36 4.22
C GLY A 136 16.57 -7.70 3.21
N LYS A 137 17.85 -8.05 3.27
CA LYS A 137 18.92 -7.39 2.50
C LYS A 137 18.75 -7.45 0.97
N SER A 138 18.23 -8.55 0.43
CA SER A 138 18.04 -8.69 -1.03
C SER A 138 16.69 -8.18 -1.53
N ASN A 139 15.72 -8.04 -0.63
CA ASN A 139 14.31 -7.72 -0.86
C ASN A 139 13.64 -8.40 -2.09
N LYS A 140 14.32 -9.38 -2.71
CA LYS A 140 13.85 -10.05 -3.93
C LYS A 140 12.50 -10.73 -3.76
N THR A 141 12.32 -11.43 -2.64
CA THR A 141 11.05 -12.12 -2.32
C THR A 141 9.93 -11.10 -2.13
N TYR A 142 10.21 -9.99 -1.43
CA TYR A 142 9.30 -8.88 -1.28
C TYR A 142 8.85 -8.33 -2.63
N ARG A 143 9.80 -7.94 -3.50
CA ARG A 143 9.51 -7.35 -4.83
C ARG A 143 8.69 -8.30 -5.70
N SER A 144 9.04 -9.58 -5.72
CA SER A 144 8.32 -10.59 -6.50
C SER A 144 6.88 -10.75 -5.99
N LYS A 145 6.68 -10.77 -4.68
CA LYS A 145 5.36 -10.87 -4.05
C LYS A 145 4.49 -9.65 -4.41
N ILE A 146 5.06 -8.45 -4.28
CA ILE A 146 4.32 -7.21 -4.59
C ILE A 146 3.97 -7.13 -6.08
N ALA A 147 4.88 -7.50 -6.99
CA ALA A 147 4.59 -7.53 -8.42
C ALA A 147 3.40 -8.45 -8.74
N ASN A 148 3.32 -9.60 -8.09
CA ASN A 148 2.22 -10.54 -8.27
C ASN A 148 0.87 -9.95 -7.78
N ILE A 149 0.85 -9.27 -6.64
CA ILE A 149 -0.38 -8.69 -6.08
C ILE A 149 -0.81 -7.45 -6.86
N ALA A 150 0.12 -6.56 -7.17
CA ALA A 150 -0.15 -5.34 -7.94
C ALA A 150 -0.57 -5.63 -9.39
N GLY A 151 -0.27 -6.84 -9.89
CA GLY A 151 -0.54 -7.25 -11.27
C GLY A 151 0.58 -6.94 -12.24
N GLU A 152 1.58 -6.16 -11.82
CA GLU A 152 2.78 -5.84 -12.58
C GLU A 152 3.91 -5.39 -11.65
N LYS A 153 5.14 -5.27 -12.19
CA LYS A 153 6.29 -4.82 -11.41
C LYS A 153 6.05 -3.41 -10.84
N TRP A 154 6.09 -3.31 -9.51
CA TRP A 154 6.10 -2.02 -8.81
C TRP A 154 7.54 -1.52 -8.67
N ASP A 155 7.79 -0.33 -9.16
CA ASP A 155 9.07 0.32 -8.95
C ASP A 155 9.06 1.02 -7.58
N VAL A 156 9.51 0.28 -6.57
CA VAL A 156 9.51 0.77 -5.18
C VAL A 156 10.65 1.76 -4.91
N GLU A 157 11.68 1.79 -5.74
CA GLU A 157 12.82 2.71 -5.61
C GLU A 157 12.51 4.07 -6.23
N GLU A 158 12.09 4.07 -7.50
CA GLU A 158 11.66 5.27 -8.20
C GLU A 158 10.24 5.73 -7.80
N ARG A 159 9.55 4.91 -7.03
CA ARG A 159 8.18 5.18 -6.53
C ARG A 159 7.20 5.49 -7.65
N ASN A 160 7.19 4.65 -8.68
CA ASN A 160 6.26 4.74 -9.80
C ASN A 160 5.22 3.62 -9.73
N ALA A 161 3.95 4.01 -9.71
CA ALA A 161 2.82 3.09 -9.71
C ALA A 161 1.61 3.70 -10.42
N SER A 162 0.69 2.85 -10.87
CA SER A 162 -0.62 3.27 -11.35
C SER A 162 -1.68 3.18 -10.24
N ALA A 163 -2.80 3.87 -10.42
CA ALA A 163 -3.93 3.78 -9.50
C ALA A 163 -4.44 2.33 -9.37
N LYS A 164 -4.43 1.55 -10.47
CA LYS A 164 -4.84 0.14 -10.42
C LYS A 164 -3.89 -0.72 -9.59
N MET A 165 -2.58 -0.51 -9.70
CA MET A 165 -1.60 -1.21 -8.87
C MET A 165 -1.84 -0.93 -7.38
N ALA A 166 -2.03 0.34 -7.02
CA ALA A 166 -2.33 0.75 -5.65
C ALA A 166 -3.65 0.15 -5.15
N GLY A 167 -4.70 0.18 -5.98
CA GLY A 167 -6.00 -0.42 -5.67
C GLY A 167 -5.92 -1.93 -5.43
N ASN A 168 -5.14 -2.66 -6.23
CA ASN A 168 -4.92 -4.09 -6.05
C ASN A 168 -4.21 -4.41 -4.72
N VAL A 169 -3.23 -3.59 -4.32
CA VAL A 169 -2.56 -3.75 -3.02
C VAL A 169 -3.50 -3.41 -1.86
N MET A 170 -4.31 -2.34 -1.97
CA MET A 170 -5.33 -1.99 -0.98
C MET A 170 -6.37 -3.11 -0.80
N GLU A 171 -6.84 -3.71 -1.91
CA GLU A 171 -7.74 -4.87 -1.85
C GLU A 171 -7.08 -6.04 -1.11
N ALA A 172 -5.80 -6.31 -1.37
CA ALA A 172 -5.06 -7.37 -0.69
C ALA A 172 -4.90 -7.08 0.81
N ILE A 173 -4.66 -5.84 1.22
CA ILE A 173 -4.63 -5.41 2.63
C ILE A 173 -6.00 -5.66 3.28
N TYR A 174 -7.08 -5.24 2.61
CA TYR A 174 -8.45 -5.42 3.11
C TYR A 174 -8.80 -6.90 3.31
N GLN A 175 -8.45 -7.75 2.33
CA GLN A 175 -8.73 -9.20 2.38
C GLN A 175 -7.88 -9.95 3.39
N GLN A 176 -6.71 -9.41 3.73
CA GLN A 176 -5.76 -10.05 4.62
C GLN A 176 -6.22 -10.02 6.08
N ASN A 177 -7.00 -9.01 6.48
CA ASN A 177 -7.36 -8.66 7.85
C ASN A 177 -6.13 -8.47 8.77
N GLY A 178 -6.31 -7.86 9.94
CA GLY A 178 -5.25 -7.68 10.94
C GLY A 178 -4.95 -6.22 11.24
N ALA A 179 -3.90 -5.98 12.02
CA ALA A 179 -3.56 -4.67 12.57
C ALA A 179 -3.36 -3.56 11.53
N ILE A 180 -2.94 -3.91 10.31
CA ILE A 180 -2.73 -2.93 9.24
C ILE A 180 -4.06 -2.30 8.80
N ILE A 181 -5.09 -3.12 8.51
CA ILE A 181 -6.37 -2.58 8.06
C ILE A 181 -7.07 -1.78 9.17
N ASP A 182 -6.84 -2.13 10.43
CA ASP A 182 -7.39 -1.41 11.57
C ASP A 182 -6.67 -0.06 11.80
N SER A 183 -5.47 0.11 11.26
CA SER A 183 -4.65 1.33 11.38
C SER A 183 -4.81 2.30 10.22
N LEU A 184 -5.27 1.84 9.04
CA LEU A 184 -5.53 2.64 7.85
C LEU A 184 -6.92 3.26 7.85
#